data_3ca5e4495a2eb21b140378714b07fa2e
#
_entry.id   3ca5e4495a2eb21b140378714b07fa2e
#
_cell.length_a   1.000
_cell.length_b   1.000
_cell.length_c   1.000
_cell.angle_alpha   90.00
_cell.angle_beta   90.00
_cell.angle_gamma   90.00
#
_symmetry.space_group_name_H-M   'P 1'
#
loop_
_entity.id
_entity.type
_entity.pdbx_description
1 polymer ?
#
loop_
_entity_poly.entity_id
_entity_poly.type
_entity_poly.pdbx_seq_one_letter_code
_entity_poly.pdbx_strand_id
1 'polypeptide(L)'
;MQRSPLLLLACLLCLLNTIQAQTKIVGECTLEFSITNFVNKDTIGSKAVFVKGDQCKTILLTAQLNQSLYFNIQQPTATITKDIGTSHFLQVVNYPPQNQPNLISMKETMPDSTMKIVGYNCKNVELKWSDGVIYQIWYTPEIAATVNTYELAFKEIPGLVLAYTITPLTGSSIQYKANKIDLSPISLNQFNINTALYQRID
;
A
#
# COMPACT_ATOMS: atom_id res chain seq x y z
N MET A 1 -36.83 10.02 48.21
CA MET A 1 -36.28 10.34 46.88
C MET A 1 -35.87 9.03 46.18
N GLN A 2 -36.76 8.49 45.38
CA GLN A 2 -36.56 7.22 44.66
C GLN A 2 -35.84 7.53 43.34
N ARG A 3 -34.54 7.28 43.27
CA ARG A 3 -33.77 7.47 42.01
C ARG A 3 -34.20 6.38 41.03
N SER A 4 -34.80 6.77 39.94
CA SER A 4 -35.33 5.89 38.91
C SER A 4 -34.24 4.96 38.35
N PRO A 5 -34.38 3.62 38.44
CA PRO A 5 -33.39 2.66 37.87
C PRO A 5 -33.28 2.76 36.34
N LEU A 6 -34.26 3.41 35.69
CA LEU A 6 -34.31 3.66 34.26
C LEU A 6 -33.16 4.55 33.76
N LEU A 7 -32.71 5.54 34.61
CA LEU A 7 -31.62 6.45 34.25
C LEU A 7 -30.26 5.75 34.26
N LEU A 8 -30.08 4.80 35.17
CA LEU A 8 -28.85 4.00 35.27
C LEU A 8 -28.69 3.03 34.08
N LEU A 9 -29.82 2.44 33.63
CA LEU A 9 -29.85 1.55 32.46
C LEU A 9 -29.53 2.30 31.14
N ALA A 10 -30.05 3.53 31.01
CA ALA A 10 -29.78 4.38 29.83
C ALA A 10 -28.31 4.79 29.74
N CYS A 11 -27.66 5.13 30.87
CA CYS A 11 -26.23 5.43 30.89
C CYS A 11 -25.38 4.20 30.56
N LEU A 12 -25.75 3.02 30.99
CA LEU A 12 -25.03 1.78 30.69
C LEU A 12 -25.11 1.41 29.20
N LEU A 13 -26.25 1.64 28.56
CA LEU A 13 -26.45 1.44 27.11
C LEU A 13 -25.66 2.43 26.25
N CYS A 14 -25.43 3.67 26.70
CA CYS A 14 -24.62 4.66 26.00
C CYS A 14 -23.12 4.33 26.04
N LEU A 15 -22.63 3.60 27.06
CA LEU A 15 -21.23 3.19 27.16
C LEU A 15 -20.84 2.03 26.25
N LEU A 16 -21.82 1.30 25.71
CA LEU A 16 -21.58 0.15 24.83
C LEU A 16 -21.31 0.53 23.37
N ASN A 17 -21.51 1.78 22.96
CA ASN A 17 -21.43 2.20 21.56
C ASN A 17 -20.06 2.74 21.11
N THR A 18 -19.03 2.70 21.95
CA THR A 18 -17.69 3.22 21.58
C THR A 18 -16.61 2.14 21.47
N ILE A 19 -16.97 0.92 21.05
CA ILE A 19 -15.94 -0.03 20.60
C ILE A 19 -15.50 0.42 19.21
N GLN A 20 -14.65 1.43 19.15
CA GLN A 20 -13.88 1.70 17.93
C GLN A 20 -12.91 0.53 17.76
N ALA A 21 -13.05 -0.18 16.65
CA ALA A 21 -12.14 -1.26 16.30
C ALA A 21 -10.72 -0.67 16.27
N GLN A 22 -9.88 -1.10 17.21
CA GLN A 22 -8.51 -0.63 17.31
C GLN A 22 -7.72 -1.12 16.09
N THR A 23 -7.06 -0.19 15.37
CA THR A 23 -6.21 -0.54 14.25
C THR A 23 -5.08 -1.47 14.72
N LYS A 24 -5.00 -2.65 14.13
CA LYS A 24 -3.90 -3.61 14.41
C LYS A 24 -2.67 -3.20 13.63
N ILE A 25 -1.60 -2.82 14.33
CA ILE A 25 -0.29 -2.58 13.69
C ILE A 25 0.39 -3.93 13.48
N VAL A 26 0.82 -4.20 12.24
CA VAL A 26 1.54 -5.41 11.87
C VAL A 26 2.96 -5.06 11.44
N GLY A 27 3.94 -5.72 12.07
CA GLY A 27 5.37 -5.57 11.76
C GLY A 27 5.82 -6.36 10.54
N GLU A 28 5.05 -7.37 10.15
CA GLU A 28 5.37 -8.24 9.01
C GLU A 28 4.09 -8.51 8.21
N CYS A 29 4.15 -8.27 6.90
CA CYS A 29 3.07 -8.66 5.99
C CYS A 29 3.55 -8.82 4.55
N THR A 30 2.93 -9.75 3.83
CA THR A 30 3.05 -9.88 2.38
C THR A 30 1.72 -9.52 1.74
N LEU A 31 1.78 -8.65 0.72
CA LEU A 31 0.64 -8.28 -0.11
C LEU A 31 0.91 -8.71 -1.55
N GLU A 32 -0.06 -9.34 -2.19
CA GLU A 32 0.00 -9.67 -3.60
C GLU A 32 -1.13 -8.96 -4.34
N PHE A 33 -0.79 -8.24 -5.41
CA PHE A 33 -1.73 -7.48 -6.22
C PHE A 33 -1.75 -8.01 -7.66
N SER A 34 -2.92 -8.10 -8.23
CA SER A 34 -3.10 -8.14 -9.69
C SER A 34 -3.09 -6.73 -10.24
N ILE A 35 -2.44 -6.54 -11.40
CA ILE A 35 -2.39 -5.27 -12.11
C ILE A 35 -3.20 -5.41 -13.38
N THR A 36 -4.18 -4.51 -13.56
CA THR A 36 -5.04 -4.52 -14.74
C THR A 36 -5.11 -3.12 -15.36
N ASN A 37 -5.31 -3.08 -16.66
CA ASN A 37 -5.76 -1.86 -17.31
C ASN A 37 -7.18 -1.55 -16.82
N PHE A 38 -7.42 -0.32 -16.36
CA PHE A 38 -8.70 0.04 -15.73
C PHE A 38 -9.87 0.02 -16.72
N VAL A 39 -9.63 0.31 -18.01
CA VAL A 39 -10.67 0.42 -19.03
C VAL A 39 -11.09 -0.95 -19.55
N ASN A 40 -10.14 -1.70 -20.13
CA ASN A 40 -10.44 -2.99 -20.79
C ASN A 40 -10.33 -4.19 -19.84
N LYS A 41 -9.87 -3.99 -18.59
CA LYS A 41 -9.71 -5.01 -17.56
C LYS A 41 -8.68 -6.11 -17.88
N ASP A 42 -7.86 -5.92 -18.90
CA ASP A 42 -6.78 -6.86 -19.22
C ASP A 42 -5.74 -6.90 -18.10
N THR A 43 -5.33 -8.09 -17.72
CA THR A 43 -4.23 -8.28 -16.77
C THR A 43 -2.90 -7.97 -17.44
N ILE A 44 -2.17 -7.00 -16.90
CA ILE A 44 -0.88 -6.53 -17.45
C ILE A 44 0.29 -6.91 -16.56
N GLY A 45 0.05 -7.42 -15.37
CA GLY A 45 1.11 -7.85 -14.46
C GLY A 45 0.64 -8.17 -13.05
N SER A 46 1.62 -8.28 -12.16
CA SER A 46 1.41 -8.45 -10.72
C SER A 46 2.41 -7.62 -9.92
N LYS A 47 2.07 -7.33 -8.68
CA LYS A 47 2.94 -6.67 -7.72
C LYS A 47 2.90 -7.44 -6.41
N ALA A 48 4.08 -7.69 -5.83
CA ALA A 48 4.20 -8.20 -4.47
C ALA A 48 4.89 -7.17 -3.58
N VAL A 49 4.45 -7.05 -2.33
CA VAL A 49 5.02 -6.18 -1.31
C VAL A 49 5.33 -7.03 -0.09
N PHE A 50 6.56 -6.93 0.40
CA PHE A 50 7.03 -7.58 1.61
C PHE A 50 7.46 -6.50 2.60
N VAL A 51 6.84 -6.48 3.77
CA VAL A 51 7.18 -5.57 4.88
C VAL A 51 7.68 -6.40 6.05
N LYS A 52 8.85 -6.06 6.58
CA LYS A 52 9.41 -6.67 7.79
C LYS A 52 10.11 -5.61 8.65
N GLY A 53 9.45 -5.20 9.74
CA GLY A 53 9.92 -4.07 10.55
C GLY A 53 10.07 -2.80 9.71
N ASP A 54 11.30 -2.30 9.59
CA ASP A 54 11.64 -1.11 8.80
C ASP A 54 12.03 -1.44 7.35
N GLN A 55 12.11 -2.71 6.99
CA GLN A 55 12.50 -3.17 5.65
C GLN A 55 11.28 -3.36 4.78
N CYS A 56 11.41 -2.95 3.54
CA CYS A 56 10.40 -3.17 2.51
C CYS A 56 11.05 -3.63 1.20
N LYS A 57 10.41 -4.61 0.56
CA LYS A 57 10.70 -5.02 -0.81
C LYS A 57 9.41 -4.98 -1.60
N THR A 58 9.45 -4.37 -2.77
CA THR A 58 8.38 -4.49 -3.75
C THR A 58 8.88 -5.20 -4.99
N ILE A 59 8.06 -6.05 -5.59
CA ILE A 59 8.34 -6.71 -6.87
C ILE A 59 7.23 -6.33 -7.83
N LEU A 60 7.59 -5.77 -8.97
CA LEU A 60 6.71 -5.50 -10.08
C LEU A 60 7.05 -6.47 -11.22
N LEU A 61 6.09 -7.28 -11.61
CA LEU A 61 6.24 -8.26 -12.69
C LEU A 61 5.25 -7.95 -13.81
N THR A 62 5.78 -7.70 -15.01
CA THR A 62 5.01 -7.56 -16.25
C THR A 62 5.58 -8.50 -17.32
N ALA A 63 4.96 -8.55 -18.49
CA ALA A 63 5.48 -9.37 -19.60
C ALA A 63 6.90 -8.98 -20.05
N GLN A 64 7.32 -7.73 -19.83
CA GLN A 64 8.58 -7.18 -20.34
C GLN A 64 9.59 -6.81 -19.25
N LEU A 65 9.16 -6.69 -18.00
CA LEU A 65 9.97 -6.18 -16.91
C LEU A 65 9.69 -6.95 -15.61
N ASN A 66 10.75 -7.41 -14.97
CA ASN A 66 10.74 -7.78 -13.56
C ASN A 66 11.59 -6.74 -12.80
N GLN A 67 10.95 -5.94 -11.95
CA GLN A 67 11.63 -4.92 -11.17
C GLN A 67 11.40 -5.15 -9.70
N SER A 68 12.46 -5.09 -8.90
CA SER A 68 12.36 -5.06 -7.45
C SER A 68 12.95 -3.78 -6.90
N LEU A 69 12.28 -3.21 -5.89
CA LEU A 69 12.76 -2.10 -5.09
C LEU A 69 12.96 -2.60 -3.67
N TYR A 70 14.16 -2.39 -3.12
CA TYR A 70 14.52 -2.74 -1.75
C TYR A 70 14.89 -1.46 -1.01
N PHE A 71 14.25 -1.21 0.12
CA PHE A 71 14.59 -0.06 0.96
C PHE A 71 14.36 -0.35 2.46
N ASN A 72 15.02 0.44 3.27
CA ASN A 72 14.78 0.52 4.71
C ASN A 72 14.41 1.97 5.03
N ILE A 73 13.33 2.20 5.75
CA ILE A 73 12.84 3.57 6.06
C ILE A 73 13.83 4.39 6.90
N GLN A 74 14.82 3.73 7.53
CA GLN A 74 15.89 4.37 8.30
C GLN A 74 17.10 4.76 7.41
N GLN A 75 17.09 4.40 6.12
CA GLN A 75 18.19 4.66 5.19
C GLN A 75 17.76 5.67 4.12
N PRO A 76 18.67 6.58 3.68
CA PRO A 76 18.37 7.57 2.65
C PRO A 76 18.43 7.02 1.23
N THR A 77 18.67 5.71 1.06
CA THR A 77 18.83 5.08 -0.25
C THR A 77 17.99 3.82 -0.37
N ALA A 78 17.68 3.49 -1.61
CA ALA A 78 17.06 2.22 -2.01
C ALA A 78 17.88 1.56 -3.11
N THR A 79 17.75 0.24 -3.23
CA THR A 79 18.31 -0.52 -4.34
C THR A 79 17.17 -0.97 -5.26
N ILE A 80 17.33 -0.70 -6.55
CA ILE A 80 16.45 -1.17 -7.60
C ILE A 80 17.18 -2.26 -8.38
N THR A 81 16.52 -3.41 -8.58
CA THR A 81 16.96 -4.41 -9.56
C THR A 81 15.96 -4.48 -10.70
N LYS A 82 16.46 -4.64 -11.93
CA LYS A 82 15.63 -4.77 -13.13
C LYS A 82 16.14 -5.91 -13.98
N ASP A 83 15.22 -6.81 -14.35
CA ASP A 83 15.49 -7.89 -15.30
C ASP A 83 14.69 -7.59 -16.58
N ILE A 84 15.40 -7.41 -17.70
CA ILE A 84 14.83 -7.11 -19.01
C ILE A 84 15.39 -8.13 -20.00
N GLY A 85 14.61 -9.11 -20.38
CA GLY A 85 15.09 -10.25 -21.17
C GLY A 85 16.16 -11.03 -20.41
N THR A 86 17.39 -11.09 -20.97
CA THR A 86 18.56 -11.75 -20.37
C THR A 86 19.47 -10.79 -19.60
N SER A 87 19.14 -9.52 -19.55
CA SER A 87 19.98 -8.47 -18.92
C SER A 87 19.47 -8.18 -17.51
N HIS A 88 20.42 -8.07 -16.57
CA HIS A 88 20.13 -7.85 -15.15
C HIS A 88 20.85 -6.57 -14.70
N PHE A 89 20.11 -5.59 -14.21
CA PHE A 89 20.62 -4.28 -13.81
C PHE A 89 20.35 -4.01 -12.34
N LEU A 90 21.31 -3.36 -11.67
CA LEU A 90 21.18 -2.88 -10.30
C LEU A 90 21.54 -1.41 -10.24
N GLN A 91 20.68 -0.64 -9.58
CA GLN A 91 20.86 0.79 -9.36
C GLN A 91 20.63 1.13 -7.88
N VAL A 92 21.46 2.00 -7.32
CA VAL A 92 21.23 2.58 -6.00
C VAL A 92 20.73 4.01 -6.21
N VAL A 93 19.61 4.34 -5.59
CA VAL A 93 18.94 5.64 -5.74
C VAL A 93 18.67 6.28 -4.39
N ASN A 94 18.53 7.61 -4.36
CA ASN A 94 18.02 8.29 -3.17
C ASN A 94 16.55 7.89 -2.93
N TYR A 95 16.21 7.58 -1.68
CA TYR A 95 14.86 7.23 -1.31
C TYR A 95 14.47 7.83 0.05
N PRO A 96 13.35 8.54 0.13
CA PRO A 96 12.46 8.91 -0.98
C PRO A 96 13.14 9.83 -2.01
N PRO A 97 12.70 9.84 -3.28
CA PRO A 97 13.23 10.75 -4.31
C PRO A 97 13.07 12.21 -3.88
N GLN A 98 14.06 13.06 -4.22
CA GLN A 98 14.06 14.47 -3.81
C GLN A 98 12.95 15.31 -4.49
N ASN A 99 12.66 15.00 -5.75
CA ASN A 99 11.68 15.75 -6.56
C ASN A 99 10.35 15.00 -6.62
N GLN A 100 9.66 14.91 -5.48
CA GLN A 100 8.32 14.35 -5.46
C GLN A 100 7.28 15.43 -5.75
N PRO A 101 6.21 15.09 -6.50
CA PRO A 101 5.08 15.98 -6.60
C PRO A 101 4.46 16.19 -5.20
N ASN A 102 3.86 17.35 -4.99
CA ASN A 102 3.17 17.67 -3.74
C ASN A 102 1.74 17.12 -3.77
N LEU A 103 1.28 16.63 -2.63
CA LEU A 103 -0.13 16.29 -2.45
C LEU A 103 -0.95 17.59 -2.41
N ILE A 104 -1.87 17.77 -3.36
CA ILE A 104 -2.77 18.95 -3.43
C ILE A 104 -4.00 18.71 -2.56
N SER A 105 -4.60 17.52 -2.65
CA SER A 105 -5.81 17.21 -1.88
C SER A 105 -5.93 15.73 -1.58
N MET A 106 -6.50 15.44 -0.41
CA MET A 106 -6.95 14.13 0.01
C MET A 106 -8.42 14.25 0.40
N LYS A 107 -9.28 13.47 -0.24
CA LYS A 107 -10.73 13.55 -0.05
C LYS A 107 -11.35 12.17 0.03
N GLU A 108 -12.12 11.89 1.07
CA GLU A 108 -12.99 10.72 1.12
C GLU A 108 -14.11 10.88 0.10
N THR A 109 -14.22 9.94 -0.86
CA THR A 109 -15.11 10.10 -2.02
C THR A 109 -16.42 9.33 -1.88
N MET A 110 -16.44 8.32 -1.03
CA MET A 110 -17.62 7.48 -0.77
C MET A 110 -17.71 7.14 0.71
N PRO A 111 -18.03 8.11 1.59
CA PRO A 111 -17.97 7.92 3.05
C PRO A 111 -18.91 6.82 3.55
N ASP A 112 -20.07 6.64 2.89
CA ASP A 112 -21.07 5.63 3.24
C ASP A 112 -20.87 4.29 2.50
N SER A 113 -19.87 4.19 1.60
CA SER A 113 -19.61 3.00 0.83
C SER A 113 -18.41 2.25 1.37
N THR A 114 -18.61 0.98 1.69
CA THR A 114 -17.54 0.05 2.03
C THR A 114 -17.44 -1.02 0.97
N MET A 115 -16.22 -1.33 0.55
CA MET A 115 -15.92 -2.46 -0.32
C MET A 115 -15.10 -3.49 0.44
N LYS A 116 -15.49 -4.76 0.34
CA LYS A 116 -14.73 -5.86 0.95
C LYS A 116 -13.64 -6.34 0.00
N ILE A 117 -12.37 -6.26 0.43
CA ILE A 117 -11.21 -6.73 -0.33
C ILE A 117 -10.42 -7.68 0.55
N VAL A 118 -10.17 -8.90 0.07
CA VAL A 118 -9.43 -9.97 0.80
C VAL A 118 -9.93 -10.13 2.24
N GLY A 119 -11.26 -10.01 2.45
CA GLY A 119 -11.88 -10.19 3.77
C GLY A 119 -11.99 -8.93 4.62
N TYR A 120 -11.31 -7.82 4.29
CA TYR A 120 -11.31 -6.57 5.05
C TYR A 120 -12.29 -5.55 4.49
N ASN A 121 -12.95 -4.79 5.37
CA ASN A 121 -13.76 -3.66 4.97
C ASN A 121 -12.86 -2.47 4.62
N CYS A 122 -13.05 -1.91 3.44
CA CYS A 122 -12.21 -0.83 2.93
C CYS A 122 -13.01 0.46 2.77
N LYS A 123 -12.36 1.57 3.11
CA LYS A 123 -12.79 2.93 2.83
C LYS A 123 -12.13 3.44 1.56
N ASN A 124 -12.77 4.41 0.92
CA ASN A 124 -12.27 5.00 -0.32
C ASN A 124 -11.79 6.44 -0.11
N VAL A 125 -10.63 6.77 -0.70
CA VAL A 125 -10.06 8.11 -0.70
C VAL A 125 -9.45 8.43 -2.06
N GLU A 126 -9.62 9.68 -2.50
CA GLU A 126 -8.96 10.23 -3.67
C GLU A 126 -7.80 11.13 -3.27
N LEU A 127 -6.62 10.92 -3.86
CA LEU A 127 -5.47 11.80 -3.74
C LEU A 127 -5.22 12.48 -5.09
N LYS A 128 -5.01 13.82 -5.06
CA LYS A 128 -4.58 14.60 -6.23
C LYS A 128 -3.20 15.17 -6.00
N TRP A 129 -2.33 14.98 -6.97
CA TRP A 129 -0.95 15.42 -6.92
C TRP A 129 -0.69 16.59 -7.87
N SER A 130 0.36 17.37 -7.59
CA SER A 130 0.70 18.60 -8.34
C SER A 130 1.13 18.35 -9.78
N ASP A 131 1.50 17.11 -10.14
CA ASP A 131 1.79 16.68 -11.50
C ASP A 131 0.53 16.24 -12.29
N GLY A 132 -0.65 16.38 -11.67
CA GLY A 132 -1.94 16.02 -12.26
C GLY A 132 -2.31 14.54 -12.12
N VAL A 133 -1.46 13.71 -11.48
CA VAL A 133 -1.79 12.30 -11.22
C VAL A 133 -2.85 12.21 -10.12
N ILE A 134 -3.82 11.32 -10.34
CA ILE A 134 -4.89 11.04 -9.37
C ILE A 134 -4.78 9.58 -8.95
N TYR A 135 -4.82 9.36 -7.63
CA TYR A 135 -4.94 8.05 -7.02
C TYR A 135 -6.33 7.89 -6.43
N GLN A 136 -7.04 6.84 -6.85
CA GLN A 136 -8.26 6.38 -6.19
C GLN A 136 -7.89 5.17 -5.35
N ILE A 137 -7.95 5.29 -4.02
CA ILE A 137 -7.39 4.32 -3.07
C ILE A 137 -8.50 3.69 -2.25
N TRP A 138 -8.44 2.36 -2.08
CA TRP A 138 -9.21 1.60 -1.12
C TRP A 138 -8.26 1.04 -0.06
N TYR A 139 -8.47 1.43 1.18
CA TYR A 139 -7.66 1.00 2.31
C TYR A 139 -8.54 0.46 3.45
N THR A 140 -8.01 -0.49 4.22
CA THR A 140 -8.66 -0.93 5.45
C THR A 140 -8.08 -0.22 6.66
N PRO A 141 -8.90 0.38 7.54
CA PRO A 141 -8.44 0.94 8.81
C PRO A 141 -8.20 -0.13 9.89
N GLU A 142 -8.59 -1.39 9.64
CA GLU A 142 -8.47 -2.49 10.59
C GLU A 142 -7.00 -2.91 10.83
N ILE A 143 -6.13 -2.68 9.82
CA ILE A 143 -4.71 -3.03 9.84
C ILE A 143 -3.90 -1.84 9.35
N ALA A 144 -2.73 -1.60 9.97
CA ALA A 144 -1.68 -0.73 9.46
C ALA A 144 -0.35 -1.48 9.46
N ALA A 145 0.40 -1.42 8.38
CA ALA A 145 1.77 -1.93 8.33
C ALA A 145 2.74 -0.93 8.95
N THR A 146 3.86 -1.40 9.50
CA THR A 146 4.94 -0.53 10.01
C THR A 146 5.55 0.32 8.89
N VAL A 147 5.52 -0.16 7.64
CA VAL A 147 5.95 0.57 6.44
C VAL A 147 4.77 0.70 5.50
N ASN A 148 4.17 1.87 5.44
CA ASN A 148 3.09 2.20 4.50
C ASN A 148 3.62 2.86 3.21
N THR A 149 4.90 3.24 3.21
CA THR A 149 5.55 3.96 2.11
C THR A 149 6.09 3.07 1.00
N TYR A 150 5.60 1.82 0.88
CA TYR A 150 5.89 0.98 -0.28
C TYR A 150 5.36 1.57 -1.61
N GLU A 151 4.43 2.51 -1.51
CA GLU A 151 4.14 3.56 -2.46
C GLU A 151 4.18 4.90 -1.72
N LEU A 152 4.93 5.86 -2.21
CA LEU A 152 5.08 7.16 -1.54
C LEU A 152 3.76 7.89 -1.38
N ALA A 153 2.82 7.64 -2.31
CA ALA A 153 1.46 8.16 -2.26
C ALA A 153 0.67 7.70 -1.03
N PHE A 154 1.08 6.62 -0.35
CA PHE A 154 0.31 6.06 0.77
C PHE A 154 0.74 6.57 2.14
N LYS A 155 1.71 7.49 2.19
CA LYS A 155 2.26 8.02 3.44
C LYS A 155 1.19 8.55 4.40
N GLU A 156 0.18 9.22 3.86
CA GLU A 156 -0.90 9.86 4.64
C GLU A 156 -2.14 8.95 4.82
N ILE A 157 -2.12 7.72 4.29
CA ILE A 157 -3.27 6.82 4.37
C ILE A 157 -3.30 6.14 5.75
N PRO A 158 -4.40 6.29 6.53
CA PRO A 158 -4.49 5.76 7.89
C PRO A 158 -4.91 4.27 7.91
N GLY A 159 -4.16 3.41 7.23
CA GLY A 159 -4.44 1.98 7.14
C GLY A 159 -3.71 1.28 6.01
N LEU A 160 -4.01 0.00 5.81
CA LEU A 160 -3.38 -0.81 4.78
C LEU A 160 -4.11 -0.67 3.44
N VAL A 161 -3.40 -0.23 2.41
CA VAL A 161 -3.97 -0.08 1.06
C VAL A 161 -4.14 -1.45 0.40
N LEU A 162 -5.35 -1.76 -0.03
CA LEU A 162 -5.71 -3.05 -0.64
C LEU A 162 -6.13 -2.95 -2.11
N ALA A 163 -6.50 -1.76 -2.58
CA ALA A 163 -6.63 -1.51 -4.00
C ALA A 163 -6.36 -0.03 -4.29
N TYR A 164 -5.86 0.25 -5.48
CA TYR A 164 -5.70 1.62 -5.95
C TYR A 164 -5.68 1.67 -7.46
N THR A 165 -6.19 2.77 -8.00
CA THR A 165 -6.12 3.11 -9.41
C THR A 165 -5.27 4.35 -9.56
N ILE A 166 -4.29 4.30 -10.46
CA ILE A 166 -3.47 5.44 -10.84
C ILE A 166 -4.02 5.96 -12.15
N THR A 167 -4.46 7.20 -12.15
CA THR A 167 -4.90 7.91 -13.35
C THR A 167 -3.87 8.98 -13.66
N PRO A 168 -2.98 8.77 -14.66
CA PRO A 168 -2.01 9.76 -15.08
C PRO A 168 -2.70 10.91 -15.83
N LEU A 169 -2.02 12.04 -16.00
CA LEU A 169 -2.52 13.17 -16.79
C LEU A 169 -2.79 12.78 -18.25
N THR A 170 -1.97 11.88 -18.77
CA THR A 170 -2.11 11.31 -20.13
C THR A 170 -1.91 9.80 -20.08
N GLY A 171 -2.63 9.06 -20.94
CA GLY A 171 -2.54 7.60 -21.00
C GLY A 171 -3.67 6.88 -20.27
N SER A 172 -3.52 5.57 -20.12
CA SER A 172 -4.54 4.71 -19.52
C SER A 172 -4.37 4.56 -18.03
N SER A 173 -5.48 4.56 -17.31
CA SER A 173 -5.49 4.28 -15.88
C SER A 173 -5.14 2.82 -15.60
N ILE A 174 -4.35 2.60 -14.55
CA ILE A 174 -3.89 1.27 -14.11
C ILE A 174 -4.46 1.00 -12.73
N GLN A 175 -5.06 -0.17 -12.57
CA GLN A 175 -5.62 -0.63 -11.31
C GLN A 175 -4.75 -1.72 -10.71
N TYR A 176 -4.48 -1.57 -9.41
CA TYR A 176 -3.87 -2.57 -8.54
C TYR A 176 -4.92 -3.03 -7.55
N LYS A 177 -5.13 -4.34 -7.42
CA LYS A 177 -6.08 -4.90 -6.46
C LYS A 177 -5.45 -6.08 -5.75
N ALA A 178 -5.43 -6.04 -4.42
CA ALA A 178 -4.93 -7.13 -3.61
C ALA A 178 -5.78 -8.38 -3.82
N ASN A 179 -5.12 -9.49 -4.07
CA ASN A 179 -5.71 -10.83 -4.15
C ASN A 179 -5.28 -11.70 -2.98
N LYS A 180 -4.22 -11.30 -2.24
CA LYS A 180 -3.75 -12.00 -1.04
C LYS A 180 -3.13 -11.03 -0.03
N ILE A 181 -3.38 -11.32 1.25
CA ILE A 181 -2.68 -10.76 2.40
C ILE A 181 -2.19 -11.94 3.23
N ASP A 182 -0.91 -11.93 3.58
CA ASP A 182 -0.31 -12.91 4.46
C ASP A 182 0.40 -12.18 5.61
N LEU A 183 0.01 -12.47 6.83
CA LEU A 183 0.58 -11.88 8.05
C LEU A 183 1.57 -12.82 8.75
N SER A 184 1.96 -13.89 8.08
CA SER A 184 2.96 -14.83 8.58
C SER A 184 4.36 -14.21 8.57
N PRO A 185 5.27 -14.67 9.44
CA PRO A 185 6.65 -14.20 9.48
C PRO A 185 7.37 -14.35 8.14
N ILE A 186 8.11 -13.31 7.74
CA ILE A 186 8.86 -13.26 6.49
C ILE A 186 10.32 -13.61 6.75
N SER A 187 10.90 -14.48 5.92
CA SER A 187 12.34 -14.76 5.98
C SER A 187 13.16 -13.53 5.59
N LEU A 188 14.23 -13.24 6.33
CA LEU A 188 15.19 -12.18 5.99
C LEU A 188 15.83 -12.38 4.63
N ASN A 189 15.92 -13.62 4.14
CA ASN A 189 16.44 -13.92 2.81
C ASN A 189 15.65 -13.25 1.69
N GLN A 190 14.38 -12.86 1.93
CA GLN A 190 13.58 -12.10 0.95
C GLN A 190 14.18 -10.73 0.63
N PHE A 191 14.97 -10.17 1.54
CA PHE A 191 15.59 -8.84 1.39
C PHE A 191 17.04 -8.89 0.91
N ASN A 192 17.61 -10.09 0.76
CA ASN A 192 18.96 -10.27 0.25
C ASN A 192 19.00 -10.13 -1.27
N ILE A 193 20.00 -9.41 -1.76
CA ILE A 193 20.28 -9.24 -3.20
C ILE A 193 21.59 -9.94 -3.52
N ASN A 194 21.57 -10.91 -4.44
CA ASN A 194 22.80 -11.46 -4.98
C ASN A 194 23.36 -10.50 -6.05
N THR A 195 24.13 -9.52 -5.62
CA THR A 195 24.66 -8.45 -6.49
C THR A 195 25.56 -8.95 -7.60
N ALA A 196 26.15 -10.16 -7.46
CA ALA A 196 27.03 -10.75 -8.49
C ALA A 196 26.28 -11.08 -9.80
N LEU A 197 24.94 -11.17 -9.76
CA LEU A 197 24.12 -11.44 -10.94
C LEU A 197 23.80 -10.18 -11.75
N TYR A 198 24.09 -8.99 -11.23
CA TYR A 198 23.61 -7.73 -11.78
C TYR A 198 24.74 -6.84 -12.26
N GLN A 199 24.54 -6.23 -13.41
CA GLN A 199 25.36 -5.11 -13.86
C GLN A 199 24.91 -3.84 -13.14
N ARG A 200 25.83 -3.18 -12.43
CA ARG A 200 25.55 -1.91 -11.78
C ARG A 200 25.47 -0.80 -12.82
N ILE A 201 24.42 0.02 -12.72
CA ILE A 201 24.22 1.25 -13.49
C ILE A 201 24.09 2.43 -12.54
N ASP A 202 24.62 3.59 -12.94
CA ASP A 202 24.58 4.85 -12.18
C ASP A 202 23.27 5.63 -12.44
#